data_fb16e099c57d9b6a9086a0ad3f9defe8
#
_entry.id   fb16e099c57d9b6a9086a0ad3f9defe8
#
_cell.length_a   1.000
_cell.length_b   1.000
_cell.length_c   1.000
_cell.angle_alpha   90.00
_cell.angle_beta   90.00
_cell.angle_gamma   90.00
#
_symmetry.space_group_name_H-M   'P 1'
#
loop_
_entity.id
_entity.type
_entity.pdbx_description
1 polymer ?
#
loop_
_entity_poly.entity_id
_entity_poly.type
_entity_poly.pdbx_seq_one_letter_code
_entity_poly.pdbx_strand_id
1 'polypeptide(L)'
;MLDGARIRATVLAAESAGFHVATFADGPVTGGPATGGTGTSALLPGGRDVAGRLNALQRAAFAGPVTSSIVLVPEVDTVYTEPFHVSTQLASLDYVSGGRAGWLVAASKTEEDAAAVGRDVVSAEGLAREAADSIEVSRRLWDSWEDDAVIRDVATGRYLDVDKLHYADFAGETYSVKGPSIIPRPLQGQLPVLVPAGLLAPGDLASGAADVLLVSAPTPELLAAEVSDARGGARFQSDAPTTAGAPAVVAELDVVLDARGQTAASRLAELDAHTPWQSRRARFVGTAAELTELLAALLETADGVRLHPAVLDVELEELAQLVLPALRRRGLLAPVRPDGSFRELLGLRRPASRYAAVQPAAESDVRPAAESAVPSGAEI
;
A
#
# COMPACT_ATOMS: atom_id res chain seq x y z
N MET A 1 13.42 11.53 -10.82
CA MET A 1 12.78 10.93 -12.02
C MET A 1 11.71 11.89 -12.51
N LEU A 2 12.05 12.72 -13.51
CA LEU A 2 11.17 13.77 -14.07
C LEU A 2 10.70 13.43 -15.50
N ASP A 3 10.98 12.21 -15.97
CA ASP A 3 10.67 11.74 -17.33
C ASP A 3 9.57 10.67 -17.29
N GLY A 4 8.44 10.99 -17.90
CA GLY A 4 7.29 10.08 -17.99
C GLY A 4 7.57 8.81 -18.80
N ALA A 5 8.40 8.90 -19.87
CA ALA A 5 8.78 7.73 -20.65
C ALA A 5 9.58 6.73 -19.79
N ARG A 6 10.48 7.23 -18.95
CA ARG A 6 11.25 6.40 -18.01
C ARG A 6 10.34 5.77 -16.93
N ILE A 7 9.40 6.55 -16.35
CA ILE A 7 8.43 6.00 -15.38
C ILE A 7 7.68 4.84 -16.01
N ARG A 8 7.12 5.06 -17.22
CA ARG A 8 6.40 4.02 -17.96
C ARG A 8 7.25 2.78 -18.21
N ALA A 9 8.47 2.97 -18.74
CA ALA A 9 9.38 1.86 -19.04
C ALA A 9 9.73 1.04 -17.79
N THR A 10 10.03 1.70 -16.67
CA THR A 10 10.38 1.03 -15.41
C THR A 10 9.21 0.23 -14.85
N VAL A 11 8.00 0.81 -14.82
CA VAL A 11 6.84 0.11 -14.26
C VAL A 11 6.42 -1.07 -15.13
N LEU A 12 6.46 -0.91 -16.47
CA LEU A 12 6.20 -2.02 -17.40
C LEU A 12 7.26 -3.12 -17.31
N ALA A 13 8.53 -2.79 -17.11
CA ALA A 13 9.58 -3.78 -16.88
C ALA A 13 9.34 -4.56 -15.58
N ALA A 14 8.97 -3.88 -14.50
CA ALA A 14 8.62 -4.53 -13.24
C ALA A 14 7.38 -5.43 -13.38
N GLU A 15 6.32 -4.97 -14.04
CA GLU A 15 5.11 -5.76 -14.32
C GLU A 15 5.45 -7.00 -15.15
N SER A 16 6.20 -6.84 -16.25
CA SER A 16 6.60 -7.93 -17.15
C SER A 16 7.52 -8.94 -16.45
N ALA A 17 8.36 -8.49 -15.52
CA ALA A 17 9.14 -9.36 -14.65
C ALA A 17 8.26 -10.14 -13.66
N GLY A 18 7.02 -9.67 -13.42
CA GLY A 18 6.03 -10.26 -12.52
C GLY A 18 6.22 -9.88 -11.07
N PHE A 19 6.64 -8.67 -10.80
CA PHE A 19 6.45 -8.06 -9.49
C PHE A 19 4.96 -7.84 -9.23
N HIS A 20 4.53 -8.08 -7.99
CA HIS A 20 3.14 -7.92 -7.61
C HIS A 20 2.79 -6.46 -7.30
N VAL A 21 3.74 -5.71 -6.72
CA VAL A 21 3.52 -4.36 -6.21
C VAL A 21 4.69 -3.45 -6.61
N ALA A 22 4.37 -2.24 -7.08
CA ALA A 22 5.32 -1.14 -7.24
C ALA A 22 5.00 -0.04 -6.23
N THR A 23 5.99 0.33 -5.42
CA THR A 23 5.87 1.45 -4.49
C THR A 23 6.54 2.70 -5.07
N PHE A 24 5.95 3.87 -4.82
CA PHE A 24 6.45 5.15 -5.30
C PHE A 24 6.80 6.02 -4.09
N ALA A 25 8.10 6.13 -3.81
CA ALA A 25 8.57 6.93 -2.68
C ALA A 25 8.32 8.43 -2.87
N ASP A 26 7.96 9.14 -1.79
CA ASP A 26 7.78 10.59 -1.75
C ASP A 26 8.37 11.19 -0.45
N GLY A 27 8.25 12.51 -0.31
CA GLY A 27 8.65 13.26 0.87
C GLY A 27 8.70 14.76 0.56
N PRO A 28 8.57 15.63 1.56
CA PRO A 28 8.54 17.08 1.41
C PRO A 28 9.86 17.65 0.83
N VAL A 29 10.98 17.01 1.13
CA VAL A 29 12.31 17.47 0.70
C VAL A 29 12.83 16.61 -0.45
N THR A 30 13.35 17.28 -1.49
CA THR A 30 14.06 16.67 -2.61
C THR A 30 15.55 16.69 -2.37
N GLY A 31 16.23 15.53 -2.44
CA GLY A 31 17.70 15.45 -2.35
C GLY A 31 18.27 14.68 -1.17
N GLY A 32 17.41 14.24 -0.24
CA GLY A 32 17.80 13.22 0.76
C GLY A 32 17.66 11.82 0.19
N PRO A 33 18.34 10.80 0.74
CA PRO A 33 18.01 9.42 0.45
C PRO A 33 16.53 9.21 0.79
N ALA A 34 15.78 8.57 -0.10
CA ALA A 34 14.33 8.36 -0.01
C ALA A 34 13.92 7.43 1.13
N THR A 35 14.56 7.53 2.27
CA THR A 35 14.34 6.68 3.43
C THR A 35 15.01 7.28 4.66
N GLY A 36 14.22 7.91 5.52
CA GLY A 36 14.45 8.01 6.97
C GLY A 36 15.87 8.32 7.50
N GLY A 37 16.75 8.89 6.68
CA GLY A 37 18.07 9.31 7.09
C GLY A 37 18.08 10.81 7.31
N THR A 38 18.54 11.25 8.46
CA THR A 38 18.94 12.62 8.76
C THR A 38 20.12 13.00 7.85
N GLY A 39 19.84 13.35 6.61
CA GLY A 39 20.84 13.82 5.67
C GLY A 39 20.53 15.25 5.33
N THR A 40 21.30 16.20 5.87
CA THR A 40 21.40 17.54 5.32
C THR A 40 21.65 17.41 3.83
N SER A 41 20.68 17.78 3.00
CA SER A 41 20.88 17.98 1.58
C SER A 41 21.73 19.25 1.39
N ALA A 42 23.02 19.13 1.72
CA ALA A 42 23.96 20.07 1.21
C ALA A 42 24.04 19.79 -0.29
N LEU A 43 23.54 20.70 -1.11
CA LEU A 43 23.83 20.76 -2.53
C LEU A 43 25.36 20.73 -2.66
N LEU A 44 25.93 19.57 -2.94
CA LEU A 44 27.36 19.42 -3.11
C LEU A 44 27.75 20.24 -4.34
N PRO A 45 28.73 21.17 -4.23
CA PRO A 45 29.20 21.92 -5.37
C PRO A 45 29.68 20.97 -6.47
N GLY A 46 28.99 20.96 -7.61
CA GLY A 46 29.27 20.06 -8.74
C GLY A 46 28.51 18.74 -8.69
N GLY A 47 27.54 18.59 -7.78
CA GLY A 47 26.73 17.37 -7.61
C GLY A 47 25.88 17.06 -8.85
N ARG A 48 25.81 15.75 -9.17
CA ARG A 48 24.88 15.19 -10.15
C ARG A 48 23.54 14.83 -9.50
N ASP A 49 23.19 15.58 -8.46
CA ASP A 49 21.97 15.31 -7.69
C ASP A 49 20.73 15.63 -8.53
N VAL A 50 19.72 14.78 -8.39
CA VAL A 50 18.44 15.00 -9.06
C VAL A 50 17.78 16.24 -8.46
N ALA A 51 17.67 17.31 -9.27
CA ALA A 51 17.12 18.59 -8.85
C ALA A 51 15.61 18.57 -8.54
N GLY A 52 14.99 17.40 -8.46
CA GLY A 52 13.57 17.28 -8.14
C GLY A 52 13.01 15.87 -8.35
N ARG A 53 11.78 15.69 -7.91
CA ARG A 53 11.02 14.43 -8.01
C ARG A 53 9.56 14.74 -8.32
N LEU A 54 8.94 13.98 -9.23
CA LEU A 54 7.50 14.03 -9.41
C LEU A 54 6.81 13.37 -8.20
N ASN A 55 5.69 13.94 -7.79
CA ASN A 55 4.88 13.42 -6.68
C ASN A 55 4.51 11.95 -6.88
N ALA A 56 4.51 11.16 -5.82
CA ALA A 56 4.27 9.72 -5.86
C ALA A 56 2.89 9.35 -6.39
N LEU A 57 1.84 10.04 -5.92
CA LEU A 57 0.47 9.85 -6.40
C LEU A 57 0.35 10.11 -7.90
N GLN A 58 0.99 11.17 -8.39
CA GLN A 58 0.97 11.51 -9.82
C GLN A 58 1.71 10.47 -10.67
N ARG A 59 2.83 9.93 -10.16
CA ARG A 59 3.56 8.82 -10.83
C ARG A 59 2.74 7.54 -10.85
N ALA A 60 2.08 7.20 -9.76
CA ALA A 60 1.20 6.04 -9.67
C ALA A 60 -0.02 6.19 -10.60
N ALA A 61 -0.65 7.38 -10.62
CA ALA A 61 -1.78 7.68 -11.51
C ALA A 61 -1.39 7.61 -12.99
N PHE A 62 -0.18 8.06 -13.34
CA PHE A 62 0.36 7.93 -14.69
C PHE A 62 0.63 6.46 -15.07
N ALA A 63 1.04 5.62 -14.11
CA ALA A 63 1.28 4.20 -14.32
C ALA A 63 -0.02 3.38 -14.44
N GLY A 64 -1.12 3.81 -13.81
CA GLY A 64 -2.40 3.09 -13.78
C GLY A 64 -2.90 2.62 -15.14
N PRO A 65 -3.12 3.52 -16.12
CA PRO A 65 -3.67 3.17 -17.43
C PRO A 65 -2.71 2.39 -18.34
N VAL A 66 -1.42 2.35 -18.03
CA VAL A 66 -0.40 1.68 -18.88
C VAL A 66 -0.01 0.30 -18.35
N THR A 67 -0.54 -0.09 -17.20
CA THR A 67 -0.32 -1.40 -16.55
C THR A 67 -1.64 -2.15 -16.39
N SER A 68 -1.60 -3.45 -16.17
CA SER A 68 -2.79 -4.32 -16.10
C SER A 68 -2.83 -5.23 -14.87
N SER A 69 -1.69 -5.44 -14.19
CA SER A 69 -1.60 -6.44 -13.13
C SER A 69 -0.83 -5.97 -11.90
N ILE A 70 0.16 -5.09 -12.07
CA ILE A 70 0.96 -4.60 -10.95
C ILE A 70 0.15 -3.62 -10.10
N VAL A 71 0.18 -3.84 -8.79
CA VAL A 71 -0.42 -2.94 -7.80
C VAL A 71 0.43 -1.69 -7.65
N LEU A 72 -0.21 -0.53 -7.51
CA LEU A 72 0.43 0.79 -7.47
C LEU A 72 0.23 1.41 -6.09
N VAL A 73 1.31 1.57 -5.34
CA VAL A 73 1.28 2.03 -3.96
C VAL A 73 2.13 3.30 -3.80
N PRO A 74 1.52 4.49 -3.92
CA PRO A 74 2.21 5.73 -3.60
C PRO A 74 2.43 5.85 -2.09
N GLU A 75 3.59 6.37 -1.72
CA GLU A 75 3.90 6.84 -0.38
C GLU A 75 3.36 8.26 -0.23
N VAL A 76 2.54 8.49 0.81
CA VAL A 76 1.95 9.81 1.07
C VAL A 76 2.11 10.16 2.53
N ASP A 77 2.67 11.34 2.78
CA ASP A 77 2.86 11.91 4.11
C ASP A 77 1.52 12.30 4.75
N THR A 78 1.35 11.97 6.02
CA THR A 78 0.13 12.27 6.78
C THR A 78 0.24 13.51 7.64
N VAL A 79 1.45 14.02 7.86
CA VAL A 79 1.72 15.12 8.81
C VAL A 79 1.50 16.49 8.15
N TYR A 80 1.99 16.62 6.92
CA TYR A 80 1.97 17.91 6.20
C TYR A 80 1.04 17.91 4.98
N THR A 81 0.25 16.84 4.82
CA THR A 81 -0.69 16.71 3.69
C THR A 81 -2.13 16.69 4.22
N GLU A 82 -3.00 17.43 3.55
CA GLU A 82 -4.41 17.54 3.94
C GLU A 82 -5.16 16.23 3.61
N PRO A 83 -5.78 15.56 4.62
CA PRO A 83 -6.31 14.20 4.47
C PRO A 83 -7.50 14.09 3.52
N PHE A 84 -8.33 15.13 3.35
CA PHE A 84 -9.42 15.12 2.38
C PHE A 84 -8.90 15.00 0.95
N HIS A 85 -7.80 15.71 0.62
CA HIS A 85 -7.17 15.63 -0.68
C HIS A 85 -6.47 14.28 -0.90
N VAL A 86 -5.78 13.77 0.12
CA VAL A 86 -5.14 12.43 0.07
C VAL A 86 -6.19 11.37 -0.24
N SER A 87 -7.27 11.34 0.52
CA SER A 87 -8.39 10.40 0.33
C SER A 87 -8.96 10.46 -1.09
N THR A 88 -9.22 11.68 -1.60
CA THR A 88 -9.76 11.92 -2.93
C THR A 88 -8.82 11.44 -4.04
N GLN A 89 -7.52 11.72 -3.91
CA GLN A 89 -6.52 11.34 -4.90
C GLN A 89 -6.29 9.81 -4.92
N LEU A 90 -6.28 9.17 -3.75
CA LEU A 90 -6.17 7.73 -3.62
C LEU A 90 -7.40 7.01 -4.20
N ALA A 91 -8.62 7.50 -3.94
CA ALA A 91 -9.83 6.99 -4.54
C ALA A 91 -9.81 7.12 -6.08
N SER A 92 -9.31 8.26 -6.59
CA SER A 92 -9.13 8.47 -8.03
C SER A 92 -8.12 7.50 -8.63
N LEU A 93 -7.00 7.26 -7.92
CA LEU A 93 -6.00 6.27 -8.32
C LEU A 93 -6.61 4.86 -8.41
N ASP A 94 -7.49 4.50 -7.48
CA ASP A 94 -8.18 3.21 -7.48
C ASP A 94 -9.01 3.02 -8.76
N TYR A 95 -9.76 4.04 -9.16
CA TYR A 95 -10.52 4.03 -10.41
C TYR A 95 -9.63 3.92 -11.65
N VAL A 96 -8.58 4.75 -11.77
CA VAL A 96 -7.73 4.75 -12.98
C VAL A 96 -6.82 3.54 -13.09
N SER A 97 -6.58 2.83 -11.98
CA SER A 97 -5.83 1.58 -11.96
C SER A 97 -6.71 0.32 -12.02
N GLY A 98 -8.05 0.46 -11.98
CA GLY A 98 -8.96 -0.68 -11.98
C GLY A 98 -8.92 -1.50 -10.69
N GLY A 99 -8.84 -0.86 -9.52
CA GLY A 99 -8.82 -1.54 -8.22
C GLY A 99 -7.42 -2.01 -7.76
N ARG A 100 -6.35 -1.50 -8.39
CA ARG A 100 -4.96 -1.88 -8.07
C ARG A 100 -4.22 -0.82 -7.26
N ALA A 101 -4.93 0.07 -6.58
CA ALA A 101 -4.35 1.08 -5.73
C ALA A 101 -4.17 0.60 -4.28
N GLY A 102 -3.11 1.07 -3.63
CA GLY A 102 -2.90 1.02 -2.19
C GLY A 102 -2.31 2.33 -1.69
N TRP A 103 -2.13 2.44 -0.40
CA TRP A 103 -1.53 3.61 0.24
C TRP A 103 -0.41 3.19 1.19
N LEU A 104 0.81 3.65 0.94
CA LEU A 104 1.90 3.57 1.90
C LEU A 104 1.91 4.85 2.73
N VAL A 105 1.62 4.70 4.01
CA VAL A 105 1.59 5.79 4.97
C VAL A 105 3.02 6.22 5.31
N ALA A 106 3.30 7.50 5.17
CA ALA A 106 4.51 8.15 5.66
C ALA A 106 4.16 9.19 6.73
N ALA A 107 5.09 9.42 7.63
CA ALA A 107 5.00 10.47 8.64
C ALA A 107 6.34 11.20 8.69
N SER A 108 6.38 12.38 8.11
CA SER A 108 7.56 13.25 8.07
C SER A 108 7.92 13.74 9.46
N LYS A 109 9.19 13.59 9.84
CA LYS A 109 9.67 13.81 11.20
C LYS A 109 10.96 14.61 11.33
N THR A 110 11.50 15.10 10.19
CA THR A 110 12.75 15.86 10.20
C THR A 110 12.50 17.35 10.28
N GLU A 111 13.48 18.10 10.79
CA GLU A 111 13.44 19.56 10.80
C GLU A 111 13.41 20.13 9.36
N GLU A 112 14.10 19.47 8.44
CA GLU A 112 14.10 19.86 7.03
C GLU A 112 12.72 19.70 6.38
N ASP A 113 12.01 18.59 6.67
CA ASP A 113 10.66 18.38 6.17
C ASP A 113 9.69 19.44 6.70
N ALA A 114 9.75 19.71 8.01
CA ALA A 114 8.93 20.73 8.67
C ALA A 114 9.22 22.14 8.11
N ALA A 115 10.50 22.50 7.98
CA ALA A 115 10.92 23.77 7.45
C ALA A 115 10.50 23.97 5.99
N ALA A 116 10.53 22.92 5.17
CA ALA A 116 10.12 22.97 3.76
C ALA A 116 8.65 23.40 3.59
N VAL A 117 7.80 23.10 4.55
CA VAL A 117 6.37 23.44 4.54
C VAL A 117 6.01 24.56 5.52
N GLY A 118 7.00 25.14 6.21
CA GLY A 118 6.81 26.24 7.16
C GLY A 118 6.04 25.83 8.43
N ARG A 119 6.22 24.59 8.89
CA ARG A 119 5.57 24.01 10.07
C ARG A 119 6.62 23.61 11.12
N ASP A 120 6.15 23.33 12.33
CA ASP A 120 6.98 22.79 13.40
C ASP A 120 7.11 21.26 13.28
N VAL A 121 8.20 20.71 13.85
CA VAL A 121 8.40 19.27 13.95
C VAL A 121 7.40 18.67 14.93
N VAL A 122 6.72 17.62 14.51
CA VAL A 122 5.74 16.90 15.31
C VAL A 122 6.44 15.84 16.19
N SER A 123 6.01 15.71 17.44
CA SER A 123 6.53 14.68 18.36
C SER A 123 6.21 13.25 17.86
N ALA A 124 6.93 12.25 18.36
CA ALA A 124 6.68 10.86 17.97
C ALA A 124 5.24 10.40 18.26
N GLU A 125 4.66 10.83 19.40
CA GLU A 125 3.26 10.58 19.74
C GLU A 125 2.30 11.32 18.78
N GLY A 126 2.61 12.55 18.45
CA GLY A 126 1.86 13.34 17.47
C GLY A 126 1.91 12.69 16.08
N LEU A 127 3.06 12.16 15.65
CA LEU A 127 3.19 11.44 14.36
C LEU A 127 2.27 10.22 14.29
N ALA A 128 2.22 9.42 15.37
CA ALA A 128 1.35 8.26 15.44
C ALA A 128 -0.13 8.65 15.35
N ARG A 129 -0.51 9.73 16.04
CA ARG A 129 -1.87 10.27 16.05
C ARG A 129 -2.27 10.82 14.68
N GLU A 130 -1.44 11.68 14.08
CA GLU A 130 -1.70 12.24 12.74
C GLU A 130 -1.85 11.13 11.69
N ALA A 131 -1.02 10.08 11.76
CA ALA A 131 -1.14 8.94 10.87
C ALA A 131 -2.46 8.18 11.08
N ALA A 132 -2.83 7.88 12.33
CA ALA A 132 -4.07 7.19 12.66
C ALA A 132 -5.31 8.02 12.24
N ASP A 133 -5.32 9.32 12.55
CA ASP A 133 -6.41 10.24 12.20
C ASP A 133 -6.57 10.36 10.68
N SER A 134 -5.47 10.48 9.92
CA SER A 134 -5.49 10.56 8.46
C SER A 134 -6.02 9.28 7.82
N ILE A 135 -5.66 8.11 8.36
CA ILE A 135 -6.20 6.81 7.92
C ILE A 135 -7.70 6.74 8.20
N GLU A 136 -8.15 7.07 9.42
CA GLU A 136 -9.56 7.01 9.79
C GLU A 136 -10.41 7.98 8.95
N VAL A 137 -9.94 9.20 8.74
CA VAL A 137 -10.60 10.18 7.84
C VAL A 137 -10.73 9.62 6.44
N SER A 138 -9.65 9.08 5.89
CA SER A 138 -9.67 8.50 4.53
C SER A 138 -10.67 7.35 4.44
N ARG A 139 -10.69 6.46 5.44
CA ARG A 139 -11.65 5.34 5.48
C ARG A 139 -13.10 5.82 5.59
N ARG A 140 -13.38 6.88 6.37
CA ARG A 140 -14.72 7.49 6.44
C ARG A 140 -15.12 8.12 5.12
N LEU A 141 -14.22 8.86 4.49
CA LEU A 141 -14.49 9.49 3.20
C LEU A 141 -14.73 8.48 2.09
N TRP A 142 -13.96 7.38 2.04
CA TRP A 142 -14.19 6.32 1.05
C TRP A 142 -15.54 5.64 1.21
N ASP A 143 -16.07 5.50 2.43
CA ASP A 143 -17.39 4.93 2.67
C ASP A 143 -18.53 5.96 2.61
N SER A 144 -18.23 7.27 2.50
CA SER A 144 -19.24 8.34 2.57
C SER A 144 -20.25 8.33 1.41
N TRP A 145 -20.00 7.56 0.37
CA TRP A 145 -20.98 7.22 -0.67
C TRP A 145 -21.35 5.74 -0.53
N GLU A 146 -22.65 5.43 -0.50
CA GLU A 146 -23.08 4.04 -0.66
C GLU A 146 -22.83 3.56 -2.09
N ASP A 147 -22.71 2.26 -2.30
CA ASP A 147 -22.35 1.68 -3.60
C ASP A 147 -23.35 2.01 -4.71
N ASP A 148 -24.61 2.24 -4.37
CA ASP A 148 -25.71 2.56 -5.27
C ASP A 148 -26.19 4.02 -5.15
N ALA A 149 -25.38 4.91 -4.59
CA ALA A 149 -25.68 6.35 -4.51
C ALA A 149 -25.79 7.01 -5.91
N VAL A 150 -25.12 6.47 -6.94
CA VAL A 150 -25.20 6.97 -8.32
C VAL A 150 -26.35 6.29 -9.07
N ILE A 151 -27.50 6.94 -9.14
CA ILE A 151 -28.73 6.36 -9.70
C ILE A 151 -28.93 6.65 -11.20
N ARG A 152 -28.42 7.77 -11.71
CA ARG A 152 -28.56 8.20 -13.13
C ARG A 152 -30.00 8.11 -13.65
N ASP A 153 -30.96 8.53 -12.84
CA ASP A 153 -32.39 8.50 -13.22
C ASP A 153 -32.72 9.62 -14.18
N VAL A 154 -32.81 9.29 -15.48
CA VAL A 154 -33.11 10.22 -16.54
C VAL A 154 -34.56 10.75 -16.46
N ALA A 155 -35.49 9.93 -15.97
CA ALA A 155 -36.90 10.29 -15.90
C ALA A 155 -37.17 11.42 -14.90
N THR A 156 -36.46 11.41 -13.76
CA THR A 156 -36.55 12.44 -12.71
C THR A 156 -35.47 13.51 -12.82
N GLY A 157 -34.49 13.34 -13.71
CA GLY A 157 -33.31 14.20 -13.82
C GLY A 157 -32.37 14.10 -12.65
N ARG A 158 -32.48 13.06 -11.82
CA ARG A 158 -31.61 12.84 -10.65
C ARG A 158 -30.40 11.99 -11.02
N TYR A 159 -29.20 12.53 -10.78
CA TYR A 159 -27.94 11.79 -10.96
C TYR A 159 -27.58 10.99 -9.72
N LEU A 160 -27.82 11.56 -8.55
CA LEU A 160 -27.47 11.02 -7.24
C LEU A 160 -28.71 10.82 -6.37
N ASP A 161 -28.65 9.80 -5.52
CA ASP A 161 -29.51 9.67 -4.35
C ASP A 161 -28.79 10.32 -3.16
N VAL A 162 -29.23 11.53 -2.78
CA VAL A 162 -28.57 12.32 -1.74
C VAL A 162 -28.68 11.70 -0.34
N ASP A 163 -29.69 10.85 -0.11
CA ASP A 163 -29.87 10.16 1.16
C ASP A 163 -28.81 9.05 1.37
N LYS A 164 -28.08 8.69 0.32
CA LYS A 164 -26.96 7.74 0.34
C LYS A 164 -25.58 8.39 0.39
N LEU A 165 -25.55 9.70 0.65
CA LEU A 165 -24.33 10.47 0.84
C LEU A 165 -24.20 10.84 2.32
N HIS A 166 -23.16 10.36 2.98
CA HIS A 166 -22.98 10.52 4.43
C HIS A 166 -21.79 11.43 4.72
N TYR A 167 -21.92 12.26 5.76
CA TYR A 167 -20.79 13.04 6.26
C TYR A 167 -19.80 12.14 6.99
N ALA A 168 -18.51 12.39 6.79
CA ALA A 168 -17.45 11.74 7.56
C ALA A 168 -17.48 12.17 9.02
N ASP A 169 -17.85 13.45 9.26
CA ASP A 169 -17.98 14.10 10.57
C ASP A 169 -16.86 13.70 11.54
N PHE A 170 -15.63 13.78 11.06
CA PHE A 170 -14.46 13.48 11.86
C PHE A 170 -14.02 14.70 12.64
N ALA A 171 -13.76 14.52 13.93
CA ALA A 171 -13.18 15.53 14.81
C ALA A 171 -11.96 14.91 15.53
N GLY A 172 -10.76 15.26 15.08
CA GLY A 172 -9.48 14.92 15.70
C GLY A 172 -8.96 16.06 16.58
N GLU A 173 -7.76 15.90 17.09
CA GLU A 173 -7.13 16.90 17.95
C GLU A 173 -6.62 18.10 17.15
N THR A 174 -6.08 17.89 15.97
CA THR A 174 -5.41 18.92 15.16
C THR A 174 -6.26 19.45 14.02
N TYR A 175 -7.26 18.68 13.57
CA TYR A 175 -8.17 19.08 12.50
C TYR A 175 -9.52 18.36 12.59
N SER A 176 -10.48 18.84 11.82
CA SER A 176 -11.77 18.17 11.60
C SER A 176 -12.11 18.13 10.12
N VAL A 177 -12.79 17.07 9.69
CA VAL A 177 -13.22 16.88 8.30
C VAL A 177 -14.69 16.51 8.26
N LYS A 178 -15.48 17.31 7.56
CA LYS A 178 -16.92 17.07 7.46
C LYS A 178 -17.28 16.07 6.36
N GLY A 179 -16.74 16.21 5.18
CA GLY A 179 -17.14 15.42 4.01
C GLY A 179 -18.51 15.85 3.43
N PRO A 180 -19.19 15.03 2.63
CA PRO A 180 -18.73 13.74 2.10
C PRO A 180 -17.56 13.88 1.13
N SER A 181 -17.00 12.74 0.66
CA SER A 181 -16.05 12.71 -0.45
C SER A 181 -16.66 13.30 -1.71
N ILE A 182 -15.82 13.82 -2.61
CA ILE A 182 -16.22 14.26 -3.96
C ILE A 182 -16.08 13.15 -5.01
N ILE A 183 -15.51 12.01 -4.61
CA ILE A 183 -15.35 10.81 -5.45
C ILE A 183 -16.28 9.72 -4.88
N PRO A 184 -16.99 8.97 -5.74
CA PRO A 184 -17.74 7.79 -5.31
C PRO A 184 -16.85 6.78 -4.59
N ARG A 185 -17.46 5.86 -3.87
CA ARG A 185 -16.76 4.79 -3.16
C ARG A 185 -15.77 4.06 -4.06
N PRO A 186 -14.52 3.85 -3.63
CA PRO A 186 -13.50 3.16 -4.44
C PRO A 186 -13.96 1.78 -4.93
N LEU A 187 -13.41 1.31 -6.05
CA LEU A 187 -13.73 -0.01 -6.61
C LEU A 187 -13.50 -1.13 -5.60
N GLN A 188 -12.42 -1.01 -4.80
CA GLN A 188 -12.09 -1.94 -3.72
C GLN A 188 -12.95 -1.74 -2.45
N GLY A 189 -13.81 -0.72 -2.41
CA GLY A 189 -14.53 -0.27 -1.21
C GLY A 189 -13.61 0.52 -0.28
N GLN A 190 -12.57 -0.11 0.20
CA GLN A 190 -11.49 0.46 1.02
C GLN A 190 -10.15 0.09 0.39
N LEU A 191 -9.27 1.07 0.16
CA LEU A 191 -7.93 0.78 -0.31
C LEU A 191 -7.12 0.09 0.80
N PRO A 192 -6.27 -0.90 0.46
CA PRO A 192 -5.28 -1.41 1.41
C PRO A 192 -4.30 -0.33 1.86
N VAL A 193 -4.08 -0.27 3.18
CA VAL A 193 -3.20 0.67 3.84
C VAL A 193 -1.97 -0.06 4.36
N LEU A 194 -0.78 0.37 3.91
CA LEU A 194 0.52 -0.15 4.32
C LEU A 194 1.13 0.82 5.32
N VAL A 195 1.60 0.32 6.45
CA VAL A 195 2.15 1.15 7.53
C VAL A 195 3.51 0.61 7.97
N PRO A 196 4.53 1.46 8.14
CA PRO A 196 5.77 1.04 8.80
C PRO A 196 5.51 0.51 10.21
N ALA A 197 6.08 -0.63 10.56
CA ALA A 197 5.97 -1.18 11.91
C ALA A 197 6.47 -0.15 12.94
N GLY A 198 5.71 0.00 14.03
CA GLY A 198 6.01 0.97 15.09
C GLY A 198 5.55 2.41 14.82
N LEU A 199 4.92 2.72 13.68
CA LEU A 199 4.33 4.04 13.43
C LEU A 199 3.01 4.23 14.19
N LEU A 200 2.10 3.26 14.13
CA LEU A 200 0.81 3.32 14.82
C LEU A 200 0.87 2.72 16.22
N ALA A 201 0.01 3.20 17.10
CA ALA A 201 -0.19 2.61 18.41
C ALA A 201 -0.84 1.21 18.30
N PRO A 202 -0.60 0.29 19.26
CA PRO A 202 -1.20 -1.05 19.23
C PRO A 202 -2.73 -1.05 19.15
N GLY A 203 -3.40 -0.06 19.77
CA GLY A 203 -4.85 0.09 19.72
C GLY A 203 -5.38 0.39 18.31
N ASP A 204 -4.67 1.23 17.55
CA ASP A 204 -5.04 1.57 16.18
C ASP A 204 -4.85 0.38 15.24
N LEU A 205 -3.78 -0.39 15.44
CA LEU A 205 -3.57 -1.64 14.71
C LEU A 205 -4.67 -2.67 15.02
N ALA A 206 -5.05 -2.80 16.29
CA ALA A 206 -6.13 -3.70 16.71
C ALA A 206 -7.50 -3.28 16.14
N SER A 207 -7.71 -1.98 15.87
CA SER A 207 -8.91 -1.47 15.19
C SER A 207 -8.92 -1.69 13.67
N GLY A 208 -7.85 -2.23 13.10
CA GLY A 208 -7.72 -2.50 11.66
C GLY A 208 -7.29 -1.29 10.84
N ALA A 209 -6.55 -0.35 11.42
CA ALA A 209 -6.04 0.81 10.69
C ALA A 209 -5.08 0.43 9.56
N ALA A 210 -4.31 -0.68 9.71
CA ALA A 210 -3.39 -1.18 8.70
C ALA A 210 -3.83 -2.53 8.13
N ASP A 211 -3.69 -2.70 6.81
CA ASP A 211 -3.87 -3.99 6.12
C ASP A 211 -2.51 -4.69 5.91
N VAL A 212 -1.40 -3.94 5.92
CA VAL A 212 -0.02 -4.45 5.77
C VAL A 212 0.92 -3.71 6.72
N LEU A 213 1.78 -4.46 7.39
CA LEU A 213 2.89 -3.93 8.19
C LEU A 213 4.21 -4.08 7.42
N LEU A 214 4.96 -3.00 7.28
CA LEU A 214 6.31 -2.98 6.72
C LEU A 214 7.33 -3.08 7.85
N VAL A 215 8.14 -4.13 7.85
CA VAL A 215 9.11 -4.42 8.88
C VAL A 215 10.52 -4.18 8.37
N SER A 216 11.28 -3.36 9.09
CA SER A 216 12.67 -3.05 8.79
C SER A 216 13.56 -3.34 9.99
N ALA A 217 14.76 -3.84 9.75
CA ALA A 217 15.81 -4.02 10.76
C ALA A 217 17.17 -3.81 10.13
N PRO A 218 18.25 -3.54 10.90
CA PRO A 218 19.56 -3.20 10.34
C PRO A 218 20.33 -4.38 9.74
N THR A 219 20.00 -5.63 10.11
CA THR A 219 20.63 -6.83 9.55
C THR A 219 19.58 -7.87 9.13
N PRO A 220 19.91 -8.80 8.20
CA PRO A 220 18.97 -9.84 7.78
C PRO A 220 18.49 -10.74 8.94
N GLU A 221 19.35 -11.04 9.90
CA GLU A 221 19.02 -11.88 11.05
C GLU A 221 18.02 -11.18 11.98
N LEU A 222 18.25 -9.90 12.28
CA LEU A 222 17.32 -9.08 13.04
C LEU A 222 16.01 -8.86 12.27
N LEU A 223 16.08 -8.70 10.95
CA LEU A 223 14.88 -8.57 10.12
C LEU A 223 13.99 -9.83 10.21
N ALA A 224 14.59 -11.02 10.17
CA ALA A 224 13.84 -12.26 10.32
C ALA A 224 13.18 -12.37 11.72
N ALA A 225 13.87 -11.95 12.78
CA ALA A 225 13.31 -11.91 14.13
C ALA A 225 12.15 -10.92 14.25
N GLU A 226 12.34 -9.68 13.81
CA GLU A 226 11.31 -8.64 13.84
C GLU A 226 10.06 -9.01 13.01
N VAL A 227 10.23 -9.67 11.86
CA VAL A 227 9.12 -10.21 11.06
C VAL A 227 8.34 -11.27 11.84
N SER A 228 9.06 -12.19 12.52
CA SER A 228 8.43 -13.22 13.36
C SER A 228 7.64 -12.61 14.53
N ASP A 229 8.20 -11.60 15.18
CA ASP A 229 7.56 -10.90 16.31
C ASP A 229 6.34 -10.10 15.83
N ALA A 230 6.44 -9.38 14.72
CA ALA A 230 5.32 -8.66 14.11
C ALA A 230 4.18 -9.62 13.73
N ARG A 231 4.50 -10.80 13.18
CA ARG A 231 3.51 -11.82 12.84
C ARG A 231 2.86 -12.43 14.09
N GLY A 232 3.63 -12.63 15.15
CA GLY A 232 3.12 -13.06 16.46
C GLY A 232 2.13 -12.04 17.03
N GLY A 233 2.52 -10.76 17.08
CA GLY A 233 1.68 -9.66 17.52
C GLY A 233 0.40 -9.49 16.69
N ALA A 234 0.49 -9.59 15.37
CA ALA A 234 -0.64 -9.51 14.47
C ALA A 234 -1.68 -10.61 14.69
N ARG A 235 -1.24 -11.83 15.00
CA ARG A 235 -2.13 -12.96 15.32
C ARG A 235 -2.88 -12.77 16.64
N PHE A 236 -2.21 -12.26 17.69
CA PHE A 236 -2.87 -11.96 18.97
C PHE A 236 -3.93 -10.87 18.85
N GLN A 237 -3.76 -9.93 17.92
CA GLN A 237 -4.76 -8.88 17.66
C GLN A 237 -5.99 -9.40 16.91
N SER A 238 -5.85 -10.46 16.10
CA SER A 238 -6.97 -11.04 15.32
C SER A 238 -7.96 -11.85 16.15
N ASP A 239 -7.61 -12.23 17.37
CA ASP A 239 -8.54 -12.91 18.30
C ASP A 239 -9.57 -11.94 18.92
N ALA A 240 -9.44 -10.63 18.71
CA ALA A 240 -10.48 -9.68 18.99
C ALA A 240 -11.63 -9.86 17.98
N PRO A 241 -12.92 -9.67 18.38
CA PRO A 241 -14.07 -9.86 17.49
C PRO A 241 -14.22 -8.73 16.47
N THR A 242 -13.11 -8.36 15.80
CA THR A 242 -13.09 -7.39 14.71
C THR A 242 -13.19 -8.14 13.38
N THR A 243 -13.97 -7.61 12.46
CA THR A 243 -14.14 -8.12 11.09
C THR A 243 -12.87 -7.97 10.22
N ALA A 244 -11.83 -7.32 10.73
CA ALA A 244 -10.53 -7.17 10.09
C ALA A 244 -9.63 -8.36 10.46
N GLY A 245 -9.12 -9.08 9.47
CA GLY A 245 -8.08 -10.09 9.65
C GLY A 245 -6.77 -9.47 10.14
N ALA A 246 -5.83 -10.31 10.59
CA ALA A 246 -4.49 -9.82 10.92
C ALA A 246 -3.82 -9.17 9.70
N PRO A 247 -3.12 -8.04 9.86
CA PRO A 247 -2.39 -7.42 8.75
C PRO A 247 -1.32 -8.36 8.18
N ALA A 248 -1.12 -8.31 6.86
CA ALA A 248 0.00 -8.98 6.22
C ALA A 248 1.33 -8.36 6.68
N VAL A 249 2.37 -9.16 6.81
CA VAL A 249 3.71 -8.72 7.25
C VAL A 249 4.67 -8.78 6.06
N VAL A 250 5.25 -7.65 5.70
CA VAL A 250 6.17 -7.49 4.57
C VAL A 250 7.52 -7.02 5.08
N ALA A 251 8.58 -7.78 4.80
CA ALA A 251 9.96 -7.42 5.14
C ALA A 251 10.50 -6.37 4.15
N GLU A 252 11.34 -5.43 4.62
CA GLU A 252 12.02 -4.46 3.77
C GLU A 252 13.51 -4.78 3.67
N LEU A 253 14.06 -4.83 2.46
CA LEU A 253 15.44 -5.22 2.20
C LEU A 253 16.08 -4.31 1.15
N ASP A 254 17.22 -3.69 1.49
CA ASP A 254 18.09 -3.03 0.52
C ASP A 254 18.88 -4.07 -0.27
N VAL A 255 19.02 -3.89 -1.59
CA VAL A 255 19.64 -4.89 -2.47
C VAL A 255 20.69 -4.30 -3.38
N VAL A 256 21.87 -4.92 -3.39
CA VAL A 256 22.95 -4.72 -4.37
C VAL A 256 23.34 -6.08 -4.93
N LEU A 257 23.22 -6.25 -6.24
CA LEU A 257 23.53 -7.52 -6.91
C LEU A 257 24.80 -7.44 -7.75
N ASP A 258 25.46 -8.59 -7.93
CA ASP A 258 26.42 -8.76 -9.01
C ASP A 258 25.72 -8.47 -10.33
N ALA A 259 26.27 -7.59 -11.15
CA ALA A 259 25.68 -7.21 -12.42
C ALA A 259 26.73 -6.72 -13.42
N ARG A 260 26.50 -6.96 -14.69
CA ARG A 260 27.31 -6.41 -15.80
C ARG A 260 28.81 -6.67 -15.65
N GLY A 261 29.19 -7.83 -15.11
CA GLY A 261 30.58 -8.25 -14.90
C GLY A 261 31.27 -7.63 -13.69
N GLN A 262 30.57 -6.88 -12.86
CA GLN A 262 31.06 -6.33 -11.58
C GLN A 262 30.42 -7.08 -10.40
N THR A 263 31.19 -7.24 -9.32
CA THR A 263 30.64 -7.76 -8.07
C THR A 263 29.81 -6.72 -7.36
N ALA A 264 28.81 -7.14 -6.61
CA ALA A 264 27.95 -6.26 -5.81
C ALA A 264 28.78 -5.39 -4.84
N ALA A 265 29.79 -5.96 -4.23
CA ALA A 265 30.69 -5.23 -3.32
C ALA A 265 31.47 -4.12 -4.04
N SER A 266 31.99 -4.38 -5.26
CA SER A 266 32.67 -3.34 -6.05
C SER A 266 31.70 -2.22 -6.45
N ARG A 267 30.50 -2.58 -6.91
CA ARG A 267 29.45 -1.62 -7.27
C ARG A 267 29.03 -0.75 -6.09
N LEU A 268 28.83 -1.36 -4.91
CA LEU A 268 28.52 -0.60 -3.68
C LEU A 268 29.63 0.37 -3.32
N ALA A 269 30.91 -0.08 -3.37
CA ALA A 269 32.05 0.78 -3.06
C ALA A 269 32.16 1.98 -4.04
N GLU A 270 31.85 1.77 -5.32
CA GLU A 270 31.81 2.86 -6.32
C GLU A 270 30.67 3.85 -6.02
N LEU A 271 29.49 3.38 -5.67
CA LEU A 271 28.34 4.21 -5.30
C LEU A 271 28.62 5.03 -4.03
N ASP A 272 29.16 4.38 -2.99
CA ASP A 272 29.49 5.00 -1.71
C ASP A 272 30.64 6.02 -1.82
N ALA A 273 31.54 5.87 -2.78
CA ALA A 273 32.58 6.86 -3.08
C ALA A 273 32.01 8.20 -3.58
N HIS A 274 30.80 8.19 -4.16
CA HIS A 274 30.10 9.40 -4.61
C HIS A 274 29.12 9.91 -3.55
N THR A 275 28.28 9.00 -3.00
CA THR A 275 27.27 9.35 -2.01
C THR A 275 27.08 8.15 -1.09
N PRO A 276 27.62 8.16 0.14
CA PRO A 276 27.48 7.05 1.06
C PRO A 276 26.02 6.70 1.31
N TRP A 277 25.66 5.45 1.03
CA TRP A 277 24.29 4.99 1.19
C TRP A 277 24.00 4.59 2.63
N GLN A 278 23.38 5.49 3.38
CA GLN A 278 22.91 5.23 4.74
C GLN A 278 21.48 4.71 4.72
N SER A 279 21.25 3.59 5.39
CA SER A 279 19.92 2.99 5.54
C SER A 279 19.78 2.33 6.91
N ARG A 280 18.55 2.28 7.40
CA ARG A 280 18.20 1.52 8.61
C ARG A 280 17.68 0.13 8.30
N ARG A 281 17.49 -0.19 7.00
CA ARG A 281 17.08 -1.51 6.54
C ARG A 281 18.28 -2.45 6.45
N ALA A 282 18.00 -3.73 6.62
CA ALA A 282 18.92 -4.78 6.26
C ALA A 282 19.37 -4.62 4.81
N ARG A 283 20.66 -4.81 4.54
CA ARG A 283 21.22 -4.71 3.20
C ARG A 283 21.80 -6.05 2.78
N PHE A 284 21.35 -6.51 1.63
CA PHE A 284 21.95 -7.63 0.94
C PHE A 284 22.93 -7.12 -0.12
N VAL A 285 24.13 -7.69 -0.13
CA VAL A 285 25.20 -7.41 -1.12
C VAL A 285 25.78 -8.74 -1.57
N GLY A 286 25.53 -9.15 -2.81
CA GLY A 286 25.97 -10.47 -3.28
C GLY A 286 25.35 -10.90 -4.61
N THR A 287 25.34 -12.19 -4.86
CA THR A 287 24.83 -12.80 -6.09
C THR A 287 23.31 -12.96 -6.08
N ALA A 288 22.71 -13.08 -7.26
CA ALA A 288 21.28 -13.39 -7.40
C ALA A 288 20.90 -14.75 -6.76
N ALA A 289 21.81 -15.73 -6.75
CA ALA A 289 21.59 -17.03 -6.14
C ALA A 289 21.49 -16.91 -4.60
N GLU A 290 22.42 -16.21 -3.97
CA GLU A 290 22.41 -15.96 -2.52
C GLU A 290 21.20 -15.14 -2.10
N LEU A 291 20.82 -14.13 -2.88
CA LEU A 291 19.57 -13.38 -2.63
C LEU A 291 18.34 -14.29 -2.69
N THR A 292 18.31 -15.22 -3.64
CA THR A 292 17.19 -16.17 -3.76
C THR A 292 17.03 -17.02 -2.50
N GLU A 293 18.13 -17.48 -1.88
CA GLU A 293 18.10 -18.23 -0.63
C GLU A 293 17.62 -17.34 0.55
N LEU A 294 18.12 -16.11 0.66
CA LEU A 294 17.69 -15.18 1.69
C LEU A 294 16.18 -14.87 1.57
N LEU A 295 15.69 -14.59 0.34
CA LEU A 295 14.27 -14.34 0.12
C LEU A 295 13.42 -15.57 0.42
N ALA A 296 13.89 -16.78 0.08
CA ALA A 296 13.19 -18.01 0.42
C ALA A 296 13.03 -18.16 1.94
N ALA A 297 14.09 -17.91 2.69
CA ALA A 297 14.05 -17.96 4.16
C ALA A 297 13.13 -16.89 4.76
N LEU A 298 13.15 -15.65 4.27
CA LEU A 298 12.26 -14.58 4.74
C LEU A 298 10.78 -14.91 4.46
N LEU A 299 10.48 -15.50 3.31
CA LEU A 299 9.12 -15.87 2.90
C LEU A 299 8.53 -17.06 3.69
N GLU A 300 9.30 -17.75 4.53
CA GLU A 300 8.76 -18.74 5.47
C GLU A 300 7.89 -18.08 6.56
N THR A 301 8.19 -16.82 6.90
CA THR A 301 7.51 -16.08 7.96
C THR A 301 6.84 -14.80 7.48
N ALA A 302 7.37 -14.12 6.47
CA ALA A 302 6.77 -12.93 5.86
C ALA A 302 5.76 -13.30 4.76
N ASP A 303 4.76 -12.45 4.56
CA ASP A 303 3.80 -12.56 3.45
C ASP A 303 4.37 -11.99 2.15
N GLY A 304 5.46 -11.24 2.23
CA GLY A 304 6.16 -10.66 1.09
C GLY A 304 7.46 -9.96 1.49
N VAL A 305 8.22 -9.55 0.47
CA VAL A 305 9.43 -8.74 0.67
C VAL A 305 9.40 -7.53 -0.26
N ARG A 306 9.55 -6.34 0.31
CA ARG A 306 9.76 -5.09 -0.43
C ARG A 306 11.24 -4.87 -0.64
N LEU A 307 11.66 -4.85 -1.89
CA LEU A 307 13.06 -4.67 -2.27
C LEU A 307 13.35 -3.20 -2.57
N HIS A 308 14.48 -2.71 -2.07
CA HIS A 308 15.00 -1.38 -2.29
C HIS A 308 16.33 -1.50 -3.06
N PRO A 309 16.30 -1.49 -4.40
CA PRO A 309 17.50 -1.64 -5.21
C PRO A 309 18.40 -0.41 -5.12
N ALA A 310 19.72 -0.61 -5.07
CA ALA A 310 20.70 0.46 -5.08
C ALA A 310 20.62 1.31 -6.37
N VAL A 311 20.53 0.63 -7.51
CA VAL A 311 20.33 1.25 -8.83
C VAL A 311 19.20 0.52 -9.53
N LEU A 312 17.99 1.10 -9.53
CA LEU A 312 16.77 0.43 -9.94
C LEU A 312 16.87 -0.28 -11.29
N ASP A 313 17.41 0.36 -12.31
CA ASP A 313 17.47 -0.20 -13.67
C ASP A 313 18.42 -1.41 -13.76
N VAL A 314 19.42 -1.51 -12.88
CA VAL A 314 20.41 -2.58 -12.88
C VAL A 314 19.89 -3.78 -12.09
N GLU A 315 19.48 -3.54 -10.85
CA GLU A 315 18.93 -4.61 -9.99
C GLU A 315 17.63 -5.18 -10.55
N LEU A 316 16.78 -4.35 -11.18
CA LEU A 316 15.53 -4.81 -11.80
C LEU A 316 15.81 -5.85 -12.91
N GLU A 317 16.85 -5.65 -13.70
CA GLU A 317 17.26 -6.58 -14.75
C GLU A 317 17.68 -7.94 -14.14
N GLU A 318 18.56 -7.92 -13.14
CA GLU A 318 19.04 -9.14 -12.48
C GLU A 318 17.92 -9.87 -11.72
N LEU A 319 17.06 -9.11 -11.01
CA LEU A 319 15.90 -9.66 -10.32
C LEU A 319 14.93 -10.33 -11.30
N ALA A 320 14.65 -9.69 -12.43
CA ALA A 320 13.73 -10.20 -13.45
C ALA A 320 14.24 -11.47 -14.12
N GLN A 321 15.54 -11.55 -14.41
CA GLN A 321 16.13 -12.66 -15.18
C GLN A 321 16.52 -13.84 -14.30
N LEU A 322 16.97 -13.62 -13.06
CA LEU A 322 17.58 -14.64 -12.22
C LEU A 322 16.76 -14.96 -10.97
N VAL A 323 16.41 -13.96 -10.18
CA VAL A 323 15.83 -14.17 -8.85
C VAL A 323 14.34 -14.56 -8.91
N LEU A 324 13.49 -13.76 -9.57
CA LEU A 324 12.06 -14.04 -9.65
C LEU A 324 11.73 -15.38 -10.34
N PRO A 325 12.39 -15.75 -11.45
CA PRO A 325 12.19 -17.09 -12.04
C PRO A 325 12.61 -18.22 -11.10
N ALA A 326 13.67 -18.03 -10.29
CA ALA A 326 14.10 -19.04 -9.32
C ALA A 326 13.07 -19.22 -8.20
N LEU A 327 12.55 -18.12 -7.64
CA LEU A 327 11.51 -18.16 -6.61
C LEU A 327 10.19 -18.77 -7.14
N ARG A 328 9.81 -18.48 -8.40
CA ARG A 328 8.63 -19.09 -9.05
C ARG A 328 8.78 -20.59 -9.19
N ARG A 329 9.94 -21.07 -9.65
CA ARG A 329 10.20 -22.53 -9.76
C ARG A 329 10.10 -23.25 -8.42
N ARG A 330 10.38 -22.55 -7.32
CA ARG A 330 10.22 -23.06 -5.94
C ARG A 330 8.77 -22.96 -5.42
N GLY A 331 7.86 -22.35 -6.17
CA GLY A 331 6.48 -22.12 -5.73
C GLY A 331 6.32 -21.06 -4.63
N LEU A 332 7.33 -20.20 -4.44
CA LEU A 332 7.36 -19.16 -3.40
C LEU A 332 6.68 -17.85 -3.82
N LEU A 333 6.36 -17.69 -5.10
CA LEU A 333 5.65 -16.52 -5.60
C LEU A 333 4.29 -16.93 -6.15
N ALA A 334 3.25 -16.25 -5.69
CA ALA A 334 1.91 -16.37 -6.25
C ALA A 334 1.90 -15.93 -7.73
N PRO A 335 1.05 -16.53 -8.58
CA PRO A 335 0.90 -16.05 -9.94
C PRO A 335 0.31 -14.64 -9.95
N VAL A 336 0.87 -13.77 -10.79
CA VAL A 336 0.29 -12.44 -11.06
C VAL A 336 -1.02 -12.64 -11.82
N ARG A 337 -2.07 -11.97 -11.38
CA ARG A 337 -3.41 -12.03 -11.99
C ARG A 337 -3.68 -10.72 -12.72
N PRO A 338 -3.87 -10.72 -14.04
CA PRO A 338 -4.36 -9.55 -14.74
C PRO A 338 -5.72 -9.12 -14.14
N ASP A 339 -5.94 -7.83 -14.06
CA ASP A 339 -7.17 -7.20 -13.55
C ASP A 339 -7.57 -7.58 -12.10
N GLY A 340 -6.68 -8.24 -11.35
CA GLY A 340 -6.88 -8.53 -9.93
C GLY A 340 -6.70 -7.26 -9.08
N SER A 341 -7.56 -7.08 -8.09
CA SER A 341 -7.43 -5.96 -7.15
C SER A 341 -6.32 -6.19 -6.11
N PHE A 342 -5.87 -5.11 -5.46
CA PHE A 342 -4.90 -5.26 -4.37
C PHE A 342 -5.47 -6.01 -3.17
N ARG A 343 -6.76 -5.81 -2.86
CA ARG A 343 -7.41 -6.58 -1.79
C ARG A 343 -7.41 -8.08 -2.09
N GLU A 344 -7.67 -8.47 -3.35
CA GLU A 344 -7.61 -9.89 -3.75
C GLU A 344 -6.20 -10.45 -3.64
N LEU A 345 -5.16 -9.68 -3.99
CA LEU A 345 -3.77 -10.09 -3.79
C LEU A 345 -3.46 -10.38 -2.32
N LEU A 346 -4.03 -9.59 -1.40
CA LEU A 346 -3.90 -9.77 0.05
C LEU A 346 -4.86 -10.80 0.64
N GLY A 347 -5.72 -11.43 -0.18
CA GLY A 347 -6.76 -12.35 0.30
C GLY A 347 -7.89 -11.66 1.08
N LEU A 348 -8.01 -10.34 0.97
CA LEU A 348 -9.02 -9.54 1.65
C LEU A 348 -10.30 -9.44 0.82
N ARG A 349 -11.46 -9.54 1.47
CA ARG A 349 -12.74 -9.29 0.83
C ARG A 349 -12.97 -7.79 0.64
N ARG A 350 -13.78 -7.41 -0.36
CA ARG A 350 -14.31 -6.05 -0.44
C ARG A 350 -15.22 -5.80 0.76
N PRO A 351 -14.91 -4.83 1.64
CA PRO A 351 -15.74 -4.60 2.83
C PRO A 351 -17.08 -3.96 2.45
N ALA A 352 -18.10 -4.20 3.26
CA ALA A 352 -19.32 -3.41 3.19
C ALA A 352 -19.03 -1.95 3.59
N SER A 353 -19.82 -0.99 3.08
CA SER A 353 -19.77 0.38 3.59
C SER A 353 -20.19 0.40 5.05
N ARG A 354 -19.55 1.25 5.87
CA ARG A 354 -19.98 1.48 7.27
C ARG A 354 -21.40 2.04 7.38
N TYR A 355 -21.91 2.60 6.30
CA TYR A 355 -23.27 3.16 6.21
C TYR A 355 -24.26 2.22 5.52
N ALA A 356 -23.80 1.08 4.99
CA ALA A 356 -24.74 0.10 4.44
C ALA A 356 -25.69 -0.36 5.53
N ALA A 357 -26.99 -0.24 5.28
CA ALA A 357 -28.01 -0.75 6.21
C ALA A 357 -27.69 -2.22 6.51
N VAL A 358 -27.69 -2.59 7.79
CA VAL A 358 -27.62 -3.98 8.19
C VAL A 358 -28.90 -4.63 7.62
N GLN A 359 -28.79 -5.30 6.47
CA GLN A 359 -29.90 -6.09 5.98
C GLN A 359 -30.22 -7.13 7.05
N PRO A 360 -31.45 -7.16 7.59
CA PRO A 360 -31.83 -8.26 8.45
C PRO A 360 -31.58 -9.55 7.66
N ALA A 361 -30.92 -10.50 8.32
CA ALA A 361 -30.66 -11.81 7.72
C ALA A 361 -31.96 -12.28 7.06
N ALA A 362 -31.90 -12.58 5.76
CA ALA A 362 -33.05 -13.08 5.04
C ALA A 362 -33.59 -14.28 5.82
N GLU A 363 -34.78 -14.16 6.39
CA GLU A 363 -35.49 -15.29 6.97
C GLU A 363 -35.52 -16.37 5.89
N SER A 364 -34.87 -17.47 6.18
CA SER A 364 -34.93 -18.65 5.32
C SER A 364 -36.40 -19.01 5.18
N ASP A 365 -36.99 -18.75 4.00
CA ASP A 365 -38.29 -19.22 3.59
C ASP A 365 -38.29 -20.76 3.68
N VAL A 366 -38.56 -21.27 4.87
CA VAL A 366 -38.98 -22.66 5.04
C VAL A 366 -40.41 -22.71 4.52
N ARG A 367 -40.56 -22.95 3.23
CA ARG A 367 -41.86 -23.35 2.67
C ARG A 367 -42.31 -24.61 3.40
N PRO A 368 -43.47 -24.58 4.05
CA PRO A 368 -44.07 -25.83 4.55
C PRO A 368 -44.36 -26.73 3.37
N ALA A 369 -43.96 -28.00 3.48
CA ALA A 369 -44.23 -29.03 2.50
C ALA A 369 -45.75 -29.10 2.26
N ALA A 370 -46.17 -28.90 1.00
CA ALA A 370 -47.54 -29.07 0.58
C ALA A 370 -47.93 -30.53 0.76
N GLU A 371 -48.88 -30.77 1.64
CA GLU A 371 -49.60 -32.06 1.77
C GLU A 371 -50.18 -32.46 0.40
N SER A 372 -49.77 -33.61 -0.06
CA SER A 372 -50.31 -34.25 -1.26
C SER A 372 -51.75 -34.70 -1.00
N ALA A 373 -52.71 -33.93 -1.50
CA ALA A 373 -54.09 -34.41 -1.61
C ALA A 373 -54.20 -35.45 -2.73
N VAL A 374 -54.50 -36.66 -2.43
CA VAL A 374 -54.89 -37.73 -3.35
C VAL A 374 -56.28 -37.39 -3.94
N PRO A 375 -56.50 -37.40 -5.24
CA PRO A 375 -57.85 -37.40 -5.79
C PRO A 375 -58.39 -38.82 -5.84
N SER A 376 -59.44 -39.05 -5.05
CA SER A 376 -60.34 -40.19 -5.17
C SER A 376 -61.09 -40.18 -6.51
N GLY A 377 -61.17 -41.37 -7.14
CA GLY A 377 -61.75 -41.54 -8.44
C GLY A 377 -63.27 -41.43 -8.51
N ALA A 378 -63.80 -41.43 -9.71
CA ALA A 378 -64.98 -42.18 -10.24
C ALA A 378 -65.31 -41.69 -11.63
N GLU A 379 -65.28 -42.65 -12.54
CA GLU A 379 -66.39 -43.08 -13.42
C GLU A 379 -67.07 -41.99 -14.32
N ILE A 380 -66.89 -42.04 -15.54
CA ILE A 380 -67.55 -42.66 -16.73
C ILE A 380 -66.83 -42.28 -17.99
#